data_dcf3b3191d5dc217128b3ea933ac1ef0
#
_entry.id   dcf3b3191d5dc217128b3ea933ac1ef0
#
_cell.length_a   1.000
_cell.length_b   1.000
_cell.length_c   1.000
_cell.angle_alpha   90.00
_cell.angle_beta   90.00
_cell.angle_gamma   90.00
#
_symmetry.space_group_name_H-M   'P 1'
#
loop_
_entity.id
_entity.type
_entity.pdbx_description
1 polymer ?
#
loop_
_entity_poly.entity_id
_entity_poly.type
_entity_poly.pdbx_seq_one_letter_code
_entity_poly.pdbx_strand_id
1 'polypeptide(L)'
;MSKTKRLQTIDGESLMSLPLTPLNFVVDTLLSQGLHILAGSPKVGKSWLALWLSVMVAKGEPVWGMSVKQGTTLYLCLEDSTLRIQNRLFEITEDAPANVYFTTQSDILGKGLEEQLRTFLDEHPDTVLV
;
A
#
# COMPACT_ATOMS: atom_id res chain seq x y z
N MET A 1 8.86 -21.23 30.63
CA MET A 1 8.02 -20.24 31.32
C MET A 1 7.85 -19.01 30.48
N SER A 2 6.63 -18.70 30.11
CA SER A 2 6.35 -17.52 29.33
C SER A 2 6.39 -16.27 30.20
N LYS A 3 7.12 -15.26 29.77
CA LYS A 3 7.08 -13.96 30.44
C LYS A 3 5.97 -13.12 29.81
N THR A 4 5.04 -12.70 30.63
CA THR A 4 4.03 -11.75 30.22
C THR A 4 4.73 -10.40 29.93
N LYS A 5 4.63 -9.90 28.70
CA LYS A 5 5.15 -8.58 28.38
C LYS A 5 4.23 -7.52 28.97
N ARG A 6 4.83 -6.50 29.55
CA ARG A 6 4.06 -5.35 30.04
C ARG A 6 3.50 -4.56 28.86
N LEU A 7 2.32 -4.01 29.05
CA LEU A 7 1.80 -3.03 28.10
C LEU A 7 2.75 -1.85 28.03
N GLN A 8 3.08 -1.46 26.82
CA GLN A 8 3.84 -0.23 26.60
C GLN A 8 2.86 0.93 26.63
N THR A 9 3.03 1.80 27.59
CA THR A 9 2.12 2.93 27.79
C THR A 9 2.88 4.23 27.80
N ILE A 10 2.16 5.31 27.52
CA ILE A 10 2.67 6.66 27.67
C ILE A 10 1.56 7.48 28.35
N ASP A 11 1.96 8.30 29.32
CA ASP A 11 1.01 9.19 29.96
C ASP A 11 0.66 10.39 29.09
N GLY A 12 -0.45 11.06 29.39
CA GLY A 12 -0.94 12.16 28.56
C GLY A 12 0.02 13.34 28.49
N GLU A 13 0.65 13.70 29.59
CA GLU A 13 1.61 14.82 29.63
C GLU A 13 2.81 14.53 28.73
N SER A 14 3.40 13.33 28.84
CA SER A 14 4.53 12.93 28.00
C SER A 14 4.15 12.88 26.53
N LEU A 15 2.95 12.40 26.23
CA LEU A 15 2.45 12.33 24.84
C LEU A 15 2.31 13.71 24.23
N MET A 16 1.79 14.67 24.98
CA MET A 16 1.65 16.04 24.48
C MET A 16 3.01 16.73 24.24
N SER A 17 4.04 16.29 24.94
CA SER A 17 5.40 16.84 24.82
C SER A 17 6.22 16.21 23.70
N LEU A 18 5.75 15.12 23.10
CA LEU A 18 6.53 14.43 22.08
C LEU A 18 6.56 15.23 20.77
N PRO A 19 7.76 15.42 20.18
CA PRO A 19 7.89 16.06 18.88
C PRO A 19 7.55 15.05 17.76
N LEU A 20 6.25 14.85 17.52
CA LEU A 20 5.79 13.94 16.48
C LEU A 20 5.71 14.65 15.14
N THR A 21 6.16 13.97 14.08
CA THR A 21 6.01 14.47 12.72
C THR A 21 4.60 14.15 12.20
N PRO A 22 3.98 15.06 11.43
CA PRO A 22 2.69 14.76 10.80
C PRO A 22 2.79 13.57 9.85
N LEU A 23 1.67 12.86 9.66
CA LEU A 23 1.59 11.80 8.67
C LEU A 23 1.78 12.37 7.26
N ASN A 24 2.57 11.68 6.44
CA ASN A 24 2.64 11.95 5.01
C ASN A 24 1.54 11.17 4.30
N PHE A 25 0.71 11.86 3.55
CA PHE A 25 -0.37 11.24 2.79
C PHE A 25 0.03 11.03 1.34
N VAL A 26 -0.24 9.83 0.82
CA VAL A 26 -0.15 9.52 -0.60
C VAL A 26 -1.39 10.02 -1.34
N VAL A 27 -2.55 9.76 -0.75
CA VAL A 27 -3.81 10.40 -1.15
C VAL A 27 -4.23 11.27 0.02
N ASP A 28 -4.30 12.57 -0.20
CA ASP A 28 -4.49 13.56 0.85
C ASP A 28 -5.68 13.21 1.74
N THR A 29 -5.43 13.15 3.05
CA THR A 29 -6.37 12.83 4.12
C THR A 29 -6.99 11.42 4.08
N LEU A 30 -6.82 10.67 3.00
CA LEU A 30 -7.41 9.34 2.84
C LEU A 30 -6.43 8.20 3.11
N LEU A 31 -5.23 8.28 2.55
CA LEU A 31 -4.29 7.16 2.53
C LEU A 31 -2.88 7.64 2.84
N SER A 32 -2.32 7.19 3.97
CA SER A 32 -0.94 7.52 4.33
C SER A 32 0.05 6.77 3.45
N GLN A 33 1.27 7.29 3.38
CA GLN A 33 2.36 6.61 2.71
C GLN A 33 2.70 5.30 3.45
N GLY A 34 2.98 4.23 2.72
CA GLY A 34 3.43 2.98 3.31
C GLY A 34 2.69 1.75 2.81
N LEU A 35 2.70 0.73 3.66
CA LEU A 35 2.06 -0.56 3.40
C LEU A 35 0.65 -0.57 3.98
N HIS A 36 -0.29 -1.02 3.17
CA HIS A 36 -1.70 -1.12 3.56
C HIS A 36 -2.26 -2.49 3.20
N ILE A 37 -3.21 -2.95 4.00
CA ILE A 37 -3.95 -4.17 3.73
C ILE A 37 -5.41 -3.80 3.52
N LEU A 38 -5.95 -4.15 2.36
CA LEU A 38 -7.37 -4.00 2.05
C LEU A 38 -8.03 -5.36 2.16
N ALA A 39 -8.90 -5.50 3.15
CA ALA A 39 -9.56 -6.76 3.44
C ALA A 39 -11.09 -6.60 3.39
N GLY A 40 -11.76 -7.70 3.12
CA GLY A 40 -13.22 -7.73 3.06
C GLY A 40 -13.71 -9.01 2.41
N SER A 41 -15.03 -9.17 2.37
CA SER A 41 -15.66 -10.32 1.74
C SER A 41 -15.36 -10.36 0.23
N PRO A 42 -15.31 -11.55 -0.39
CA PRO A 42 -15.18 -11.64 -1.84
C PRO A 42 -16.32 -10.89 -2.56
N LYS A 43 -16.04 -10.39 -3.76
CA LYS A 43 -17.03 -9.75 -4.65
C LYS A 43 -17.60 -8.41 -4.15
N VAL A 44 -16.92 -7.73 -3.22
CA VAL A 44 -17.31 -6.38 -2.80
C VAL A 44 -16.58 -5.26 -3.54
N GLY A 45 -15.78 -5.61 -4.57
CA GLY A 45 -15.08 -4.63 -5.39
C GLY A 45 -13.75 -4.15 -4.81
N LYS A 46 -13.26 -4.76 -3.73
CA LYS A 46 -12.02 -4.32 -3.09
C LYS A 46 -10.80 -4.43 -4.00
N SER A 47 -10.70 -5.48 -4.80
CA SER A 47 -9.59 -5.68 -5.73
C SER A 47 -9.58 -4.61 -6.82
N TRP A 48 -10.74 -4.25 -7.33
CA TRP A 48 -10.86 -3.19 -8.33
C TRP A 48 -10.45 -1.84 -7.74
N LEU A 49 -10.91 -1.55 -6.53
CA LEU A 49 -10.57 -0.31 -5.83
C LEU A 49 -9.06 -0.21 -5.55
N ALA A 50 -8.45 -1.29 -5.04
CA ALA A 50 -7.02 -1.32 -4.75
C ALA A 50 -6.20 -1.14 -6.02
N LEU A 51 -6.58 -1.78 -7.09
CA LEU A 51 -5.91 -1.65 -8.39
C LEU A 51 -6.02 -0.22 -8.93
N TRP A 52 -7.22 0.35 -8.88
CA TRP A 52 -7.46 1.72 -9.32
C TRP A 52 -6.63 2.73 -8.52
N LEU A 53 -6.61 2.60 -7.19
CA LEU A 53 -5.79 3.46 -6.32
C LEU A 53 -4.30 3.36 -6.67
N SER A 54 -3.80 2.14 -6.87
CA SER A 54 -2.40 1.91 -7.24
C SER A 54 -2.03 2.61 -8.54
N VAL A 55 -2.91 2.53 -9.53
CA VAL A 55 -2.68 3.19 -10.83
C VAL A 55 -2.74 4.71 -10.69
N MET A 56 -3.73 5.24 -9.98
CA MET A 56 -3.88 6.69 -9.80
C MET A 56 -2.68 7.29 -9.07
N VAL A 57 -2.20 6.64 -8.02
CA VAL A 57 -1.01 7.10 -7.28
C VAL A 57 0.23 7.06 -8.19
N ALA A 58 0.41 6.00 -8.95
CA ALA A 58 1.54 5.88 -9.87
C ALA A 58 1.50 6.95 -10.97
N LYS A 59 0.33 7.33 -11.43
CA LYS A 59 0.14 8.38 -12.44
C LYS A 59 0.18 9.79 -11.82
N GLY A 60 -0.04 9.90 -10.52
CA GLY A 60 -0.16 11.19 -9.85
C GLY A 60 -1.48 11.91 -10.10
N GLU A 61 -2.51 11.16 -10.50
CA GLU A 61 -3.84 11.73 -10.76
C GLU A 61 -4.68 11.80 -9.49
N PRO A 62 -5.53 12.84 -9.35
CA PRO A 62 -6.36 12.97 -8.16
C PRO A 62 -7.30 11.78 -7.96
N VAL A 63 -7.52 11.43 -6.69
CA VAL A 63 -8.46 10.40 -6.26
C VAL A 63 -9.66 11.09 -5.62
N TRP A 64 -10.82 10.98 -6.23
CA TRP A 64 -12.05 11.64 -5.76
C TRP A 64 -11.85 13.12 -5.41
N GLY A 65 -11.06 13.84 -6.23
CA GLY A 65 -10.74 15.24 -6.01
C GLY A 65 -9.65 15.51 -4.97
N MET A 66 -9.13 14.48 -4.32
CA MET A 66 -8.04 14.61 -3.36
C MET A 66 -6.69 14.50 -4.05
N SER A 67 -5.75 15.37 -3.66
CA SER A 67 -4.40 15.38 -4.20
C SER A 67 -3.66 14.09 -3.94
N VAL A 68 -2.82 13.67 -4.89
CA VAL A 68 -2.04 12.44 -4.81
C VAL A 68 -0.55 12.78 -4.90
N LYS A 69 0.24 12.17 -4.02
CA LYS A 69 1.70 12.20 -4.13
C LYS A 69 2.14 11.10 -5.08
N GLN A 70 2.57 11.48 -6.27
CA GLN A 70 3.02 10.52 -7.28
C GLN A 70 4.27 9.77 -6.81
N GLY A 71 4.31 8.47 -7.07
CA GLY A 71 5.45 7.62 -6.78
C GLY A 71 5.19 6.19 -7.24
N THR A 72 6.20 5.35 -7.05
CA THR A 72 6.07 3.92 -7.38
C THR A 72 5.09 3.24 -6.44
N THR A 73 4.25 2.37 -6.98
CA THR A 73 3.31 1.56 -6.22
C THR A 73 3.55 0.08 -6.48
N LEU A 74 3.36 -0.73 -5.45
CA LEU A 74 3.41 -2.18 -5.53
C LEU A 74 2.10 -2.77 -5.05
N TYR A 75 1.47 -3.57 -5.89
CA TYR A 75 0.21 -4.25 -5.59
C TYR A 75 0.46 -5.76 -5.47
N LEU A 76 0.25 -6.30 -4.28
CA LEU A 76 0.29 -7.74 -4.05
C LEU A 76 -1.13 -8.30 -4.17
N CYS A 77 -1.40 -8.95 -5.30
CA CYS A 77 -2.73 -9.49 -5.62
C CYS A 77 -2.66 -11.03 -5.63
N LEU A 78 -2.53 -11.59 -4.45
CA LEU A 78 -2.19 -13.00 -4.27
C LEU A 78 -3.34 -13.95 -4.58
N GLU A 79 -4.56 -13.45 -4.69
CA GLU A 79 -5.75 -14.23 -5.02
C GLU A 79 -6.14 -14.14 -6.50
N ASP A 80 -5.44 -13.30 -7.28
CA ASP A 80 -5.77 -13.05 -8.68
C ASP A 80 -4.76 -13.70 -9.64
N SER A 81 -5.16 -13.82 -10.89
CA SER A 81 -4.27 -14.20 -11.97
C SER A 81 -3.79 -12.96 -12.72
N THR A 82 -2.64 -13.08 -13.37
CA THR A 82 -2.10 -12.00 -14.21
C THR A 82 -3.11 -11.58 -15.29
N LEU A 83 -3.82 -12.54 -15.87
CA LEU A 83 -4.84 -12.25 -16.90
C LEU A 83 -5.98 -11.38 -16.35
N ARG A 84 -6.46 -11.68 -15.16
CA ARG A 84 -7.53 -10.89 -14.53
C ARG A 84 -7.09 -9.48 -14.23
N ILE A 85 -5.86 -9.31 -13.75
CA ILE A 85 -5.29 -8.00 -13.50
C ILE A 85 -5.17 -7.21 -14.79
N GLN A 86 -4.66 -7.84 -15.85
CA GLN A 86 -4.55 -7.22 -17.16
C GLN A 86 -5.90 -6.74 -17.69
N ASN A 87 -6.92 -7.58 -17.61
CA ASN A 87 -8.27 -7.24 -18.06
C ASN A 87 -8.83 -6.04 -17.30
N ARG A 88 -8.62 -6.01 -15.97
CA ARG A 88 -9.07 -4.89 -15.15
C ARG A 88 -8.30 -3.61 -15.45
N LEU A 89 -6.99 -3.72 -15.74
CA LEU A 89 -6.20 -2.56 -16.15
C LEU A 89 -6.75 -1.93 -17.44
N PHE A 90 -7.13 -2.73 -18.41
CA PHE A 90 -7.73 -2.21 -19.64
C PHE A 90 -9.05 -1.47 -19.40
N GLU A 91 -9.79 -1.85 -18.36
CA GLU A 91 -11.01 -1.14 -17.99
C GLU A 91 -10.73 0.18 -17.26
N ILE A 92 -9.61 0.26 -16.54
CA ILE A 92 -9.26 1.41 -15.71
C ILE A 92 -8.55 2.49 -16.51
N THR A 93 -7.61 2.09 -17.38
CA THR A 93 -6.76 3.05 -18.10
C THR A 93 -6.37 2.50 -19.46
N GLU A 94 -6.13 3.42 -20.41
CA GLU A 94 -5.62 3.07 -21.71
C GLU A 94 -4.10 2.86 -21.69
N ASP A 95 -3.41 3.51 -20.74
CA ASP A 95 -1.97 3.50 -20.65
C ASP A 95 -1.53 3.36 -19.18
N ALA A 96 -1.26 2.15 -18.75
CA ALA A 96 -0.72 1.92 -17.40
C ALA A 96 0.72 2.44 -17.34
N PRO A 97 1.06 3.18 -16.26
CA PRO A 97 2.44 3.68 -16.11
C PRO A 97 3.40 2.56 -15.74
N ALA A 98 4.68 2.77 -16.03
CA ALA A 98 5.72 1.78 -15.74
C ALA A 98 6.06 1.68 -14.24
N ASN A 99 5.64 2.65 -13.42
CA ASN A 99 5.94 2.70 -11.99
C ASN A 99 4.86 2.08 -11.10
N VAL A 100 3.92 1.35 -11.67
CA VAL A 100 3.03 0.48 -10.91
C VAL A 100 3.45 -0.96 -11.16
N TYR A 101 3.69 -1.70 -10.08
CA TYR A 101 4.18 -3.07 -10.11
C TYR A 101 3.16 -4.00 -9.51
N PHE A 102 3.08 -5.21 -10.05
CA PHE A 102 2.13 -6.22 -9.61
C PHE A 102 2.86 -7.52 -9.32
N THR A 103 2.40 -8.23 -8.30
CA THR A 103 2.82 -9.62 -8.09
C THR A 103 1.62 -10.45 -7.68
N THR A 104 1.55 -11.67 -8.22
CA THR A 104 0.55 -12.66 -7.84
C THR A 104 1.16 -13.75 -6.96
N GLN A 105 2.47 -13.69 -6.70
CA GLN A 105 3.20 -14.67 -5.92
C GLN A 105 4.12 -13.98 -4.93
N SER A 106 4.05 -14.40 -3.68
CA SER A 106 4.98 -13.95 -2.64
C SER A 106 5.16 -15.06 -1.62
N ASP A 107 6.21 -14.95 -0.81
CA ASP A 107 6.33 -15.74 0.39
C ASP A 107 5.33 -15.25 1.44
N ILE A 108 5.13 -16.02 2.48
CA ILE A 108 4.20 -15.65 3.55
C ILE A 108 4.92 -14.82 4.61
N LEU A 109 4.14 -14.08 5.36
CA LEU A 109 4.63 -13.27 6.46
C LEU A 109 5.36 -14.13 7.48
N GLY A 110 6.55 -13.71 7.90
CA GLY A 110 7.41 -14.48 8.78
C GLY A 110 8.24 -15.55 8.10
N LYS A 111 8.09 -15.75 6.78
CA LYS A 111 8.83 -16.77 6.01
C LYS A 111 9.39 -16.24 4.70
N GLY A 112 9.78 -14.98 4.65
CA GLY A 112 10.44 -14.39 3.51
C GLY A 112 9.77 -13.18 2.90
N LEU A 113 8.49 -12.93 3.18
CA LEU A 113 7.77 -11.79 2.60
C LEU A 113 8.44 -10.46 2.98
N GLU A 114 8.88 -10.32 4.22
CA GLU A 114 9.53 -9.09 4.69
C GLU A 114 10.80 -8.80 3.90
N GLU A 115 11.60 -9.83 3.61
CA GLU A 115 12.82 -9.66 2.82
C GLU A 115 12.51 -9.32 1.37
N GLN A 116 11.49 -9.93 0.81
CA GLN A 116 11.03 -9.62 -0.54
C GLN A 116 10.59 -8.18 -0.66
N LEU A 117 9.81 -7.69 0.31
CA LEU A 117 9.38 -6.29 0.35
C LEU A 117 10.57 -5.35 0.53
N ARG A 118 11.49 -5.68 1.42
CA ARG A 118 12.69 -4.87 1.66
C ARG A 118 13.54 -4.77 0.40
N THR A 119 13.76 -5.88 -0.29
CA THR A 119 14.50 -5.91 -1.55
C THR A 119 13.84 -5.02 -2.61
N PHE A 120 12.52 -5.13 -2.73
CA PHE A 120 11.78 -4.27 -3.67
C PHE A 120 11.94 -2.79 -3.33
N LEU A 121 11.81 -2.43 -2.06
CA LEU A 121 11.94 -1.04 -1.61
C LEU A 121 13.36 -0.50 -1.81
N ASP A 122 14.37 -1.34 -1.63
CA ASP A 122 15.76 -0.95 -1.88
C ASP A 122 16.02 -0.69 -3.36
N GLU A 123 15.40 -1.48 -4.23
CA GLU A 123 15.50 -1.31 -5.69
C GLU A 123 14.63 -0.17 -6.21
N HIS A 124 13.58 0.19 -5.48
CA HIS A 124 12.61 1.22 -5.85
C HIS A 124 12.42 2.21 -4.69
N PRO A 125 13.42 3.07 -4.43
CA PRO A 125 13.36 3.99 -3.28
C PRO A 125 12.27 5.06 -3.38
N ASP A 126 11.69 5.24 -4.56
CA ASP A 126 10.57 6.14 -4.80
C ASP A 126 9.19 5.52 -4.53
N THR A 127 9.17 4.32 -3.96
CA THR A 127 7.91 3.64 -3.62
C THR A 127 7.19 4.38 -2.50
N VAL A 128 5.93 4.73 -2.75
CA VAL A 128 5.10 5.50 -1.81
C VAL A 128 3.92 4.69 -1.28
N LEU A 129 3.59 3.58 -1.93
CA LEU A 129 2.42 2.78 -1.55
C LEU A 129 2.68 1.30 -1.87
N VAL A 130 2.30 0.44 -0.91
CA VAL A 130 2.28 -1.01 -1.09
C VAL A 130 0.95 -1.56 -0.62
#